data_9933ac4c7d30b59434ab925532702bc4
#
_entry.id   9933ac4c7d30b59434ab925532702bc4
#
_cell.length_a   1.000
_cell.length_b   1.000
_cell.length_c   1.000
_cell.angle_alpha   90.00
_cell.angle_beta   90.00
_cell.angle_gamma   90.00
#
_symmetry.space_group_name_H-M   'P 1'
#
loop_
_entity.id
_entity.type
_entity.pdbx_description
1 polymer ?
#
loop_
_entity_poly.entity_id
_entity_poly.type
_entity_poly.pdbx_seq_one_letter_code
_entity_poly.pdbx_strand_id
1 'polypeptide(L)'
;ESIVSVHISSELSGTIASAHAASKLMEDFPIEIVDSRSTSMGLGYLALVAAQAIEQGADYKEAAAAARAILPHLHLVFVVDTLEYLHRGGRIGGAQRLFGSMLSIKPLLQLEDGRIEPLDKVRTKSKAVQRLLEIAAESVQGASACHVTVLNAAAAAEAESLAAQVQDLLKPNSLNIVEISPVIGTHTGPAALGLAWYTEP
;
A
#
# COMPACT_ATOMS: atom_id res chain seq x y z
N GLU A 1 17.58 -0.73 24.71
CA GLU A 1 16.83 -1.32 23.58
C GLU A 1 15.45 -0.67 23.48
N SER A 2 14.93 -0.50 22.26
CA SER A 2 13.61 0.10 21.98
C SER A 2 13.01 -0.53 20.73
N ILE A 3 11.70 -0.35 20.52
CA ILE A 3 10.98 -0.92 19.38
C ILE A 3 10.22 0.17 18.64
N VAL A 4 10.31 0.16 17.31
CA VAL A 4 9.34 0.81 16.41
C VAL A 4 8.52 -0.30 15.74
N SER A 5 7.23 -0.34 16.03
CA SER A 5 6.30 -1.39 15.57
C SER A 5 5.34 -0.83 14.53
N VAL A 6 5.58 -1.12 13.25
CA VAL A 6 4.77 -0.63 12.14
C VAL A 6 3.72 -1.66 11.75
N HIS A 7 2.46 -1.26 11.72
CA HIS A 7 1.32 -2.16 11.49
C HIS A 7 0.51 -1.80 10.25
N ILE A 8 -0.14 -2.82 9.70
CA ILE A 8 -1.22 -2.65 8.72
C ILE A 8 -2.30 -1.72 9.26
N SER A 9 -2.97 -1.00 8.36
CA SER A 9 -4.07 -0.08 8.70
C SER A 9 -5.03 -0.67 9.74
N SER A 10 -5.34 0.12 10.75
CA SER A 10 -6.37 -0.18 11.77
C SER A 10 -7.76 -0.40 11.16
N GLU A 11 -8.04 0.20 10.00
CA GLU A 11 -9.29 0.03 9.25
C GLU A 11 -9.37 -1.31 8.50
N LEU A 12 -8.23 -1.98 8.28
CA LEU A 12 -8.16 -3.28 7.61
C LEU A 12 -7.99 -4.45 8.58
N SER A 13 -7.35 -4.22 9.72
CA SER A 13 -6.99 -5.30 10.65
C SER A 13 -6.94 -4.84 12.10
N GLY A 14 -7.37 -5.73 13.02
CA GLY A 14 -7.21 -5.54 14.46
C GLY A 14 -5.77 -5.73 14.99
N THR A 15 -4.78 -5.97 14.13
CA THR A 15 -3.39 -6.25 14.51
C THR A 15 -2.78 -5.13 15.37
N ILE A 16 -3.03 -3.87 14.99
CA ILE A 16 -2.53 -2.73 15.75
C ILE A 16 -3.15 -2.64 17.16
N ALA A 17 -4.43 -2.99 17.29
CA ALA A 17 -5.07 -3.04 18.61
C ALA A 17 -4.42 -4.09 19.52
N SER A 18 -4.01 -5.24 18.95
CA SER A 18 -3.26 -6.26 19.68
C SER A 18 -1.87 -5.76 20.09
N ALA A 19 -1.19 -5.00 19.23
CA ALA A 19 0.10 -4.39 19.56
C ALA A 19 -0.03 -3.38 20.72
N HIS A 20 -1.06 -2.52 20.70
CA HIS A 20 -1.36 -1.60 21.80
C HIS A 20 -1.72 -2.33 23.10
N ALA A 21 -2.43 -3.47 23.02
CA ALA A 21 -2.71 -4.27 24.20
C ALA A 21 -1.43 -4.91 24.79
N ALA A 22 -0.55 -5.41 23.90
CA ALA A 22 0.73 -5.98 24.32
C ALA A 22 1.66 -4.93 24.92
N SER A 23 1.74 -3.71 24.35
CA SER A 23 2.61 -2.66 24.87
C SER A 23 2.24 -2.23 26.30
N LYS A 24 0.94 -2.27 26.65
CA LYS A 24 0.49 -2.01 28.03
C LYS A 24 0.98 -3.03 29.07
N LEU A 25 1.35 -4.23 28.62
CA LEU A 25 1.94 -5.25 29.50
C LEU A 25 3.46 -5.08 29.68
N MET A 26 4.04 -4.13 28.94
CA MET A 26 5.49 -3.85 28.92
C MET A 26 5.72 -2.38 29.34
N GLU A 27 5.17 -1.98 30.49
CA GLU A 27 5.04 -0.57 30.92
C GLU A 27 6.35 0.22 30.90
N ASP A 28 7.48 -0.44 31.17
CA ASP A 28 8.81 0.21 31.22
C ASP A 28 9.61 0.05 29.92
N PHE A 29 9.07 -0.60 28.89
CA PHE A 29 9.81 -0.82 27.66
C PHE A 29 9.45 0.23 26.59
N PRO A 30 10.42 0.94 26.02
CA PRO A 30 10.16 2.01 25.06
C PRO A 30 9.69 1.43 23.71
N ILE A 31 8.40 1.61 23.40
CA ILE A 31 7.76 1.15 22.17
C ILE A 31 7.01 2.31 21.51
N GLU A 32 7.28 2.54 20.24
CA GLU A 32 6.45 3.37 19.35
C GLU A 32 5.65 2.48 18.41
N ILE A 33 4.33 2.66 18.41
CA ILE A 33 3.42 1.93 17.50
C ILE A 33 2.97 2.88 16.39
N VAL A 34 3.13 2.46 15.14
CA VAL A 34 2.81 3.23 13.94
C VAL A 34 1.72 2.53 13.15
N ASP A 35 0.57 3.19 12.99
CA ASP A 35 -0.44 2.80 12.01
C ASP A 35 0.02 3.28 10.63
N SER A 36 0.27 2.34 9.73
CA SER A 36 0.68 2.71 8.37
C SER A 36 -0.46 3.27 7.53
N ARG A 37 -1.70 3.15 7.97
CA ARG A 37 -2.89 3.42 7.16
C ARG A 37 -2.85 2.78 5.77
N SER A 38 -2.03 1.74 5.64
CA SER A 38 -1.73 1.04 4.39
C SER A 38 -1.56 -0.46 4.63
N THR A 39 -1.14 -1.16 3.59
CA THR A 39 -0.84 -2.59 3.60
C THR A 39 0.29 -2.89 2.62
N SER A 40 0.78 -4.15 2.59
CA SER A 40 1.84 -4.58 1.67
C SER A 40 3.05 -3.62 1.70
N MET A 41 3.55 -3.20 0.54
CA MET A 41 4.69 -2.28 0.47
C MET A 41 4.35 -0.84 0.86
N GLY A 42 3.09 -0.44 0.89
CA GLY A 42 2.72 0.82 1.53
C GLY A 42 3.13 0.85 3.01
N LEU A 43 2.84 -0.23 3.75
CA LEU A 43 3.37 -0.42 5.11
C LEU A 43 4.89 -0.61 5.09
N GLY A 44 5.41 -1.37 4.12
CA GLY A 44 6.83 -1.66 3.99
C GLY A 44 7.70 -0.39 3.88
N TYR A 45 7.23 0.62 3.18
CA TYR A 45 7.96 1.89 3.07
C TYR A 45 8.10 2.61 4.41
N LEU A 46 7.06 2.62 5.26
CA LEU A 46 7.18 3.19 6.60
C LEU A 46 8.24 2.46 7.43
N ALA A 47 8.26 1.13 7.35
CA ALA A 47 9.25 0.32 8.07
C ALA A 47 10.67 0.59 7.57
N LEU A 48 10.86 0.73 6.24
CA LEU A 48 12.15 1.05 5.64
C LEU A 48 12.63 2.44 6.03
N VAL A 49 11.76 3.45 6.00
CA VAL A 49 12.10 4.83 6.41
C VAL A 49 12.48 4.87 7.90
N ALA A 50 11.73 4.16 8.77
CA ALA A 50 12.10 4.06 10.19
C ALA A 50 13.48 3.40 10.37
N ALA A 51 13.75 2.31 9.65
CA ALA A 51 15.03 1.61 9.71
C ALA A 51 16.19 2.51 9.24
N GLN A 52 16.02 3.22 8.13
CA GLN A 52 17.01 4.18 7.62
C GLN A 52 17.30 5.32 8.62
N ALA A 53 16.26 5.84 9.27
CA ALA A 53 16.46 6.87 10.30
C ALA A 53 17.29 6.35 11.48
N ILE A 54 17.03 5.12 11.94
CA ILE A 54 17.84 4.47 12.99
C ILE A 54 19.30 4.30 12.53
N GLU A 55 19.53 3.84 11.29
CA GLU A 55 20.89 3.70 10.73
C GLU A 55 21.64 5.04 10.66
N GLN A 56 20.91 6.14 10.51
CA GLN A 56 21.45 7.51 10.52
C GLN A 56 21.62 8.08 11.93
N GLY A 57 21.30 7.32 12.98
CA GLY A 57 21.52 7.69 14.38
C GLY A 57 20.28 8.27 15.10
N ALA A 58 19.11 8.25 14.48
CA ALA A 58 17.87 8.68 15.12
C ALA A 58 17.48 7.72 16.26
N ASP A 59 16.83 8.25 17.28
CA ASP A 59 16.20 7.43 18.30
C ASP A 59 14.88 6.81 17.79
N TYR A 60 14.28 5.91 18.57
CA TYR A 60 13.06 5.19 18.18
C TYR A 60 11.84 6.12 17.98
N LYS A 61 11.78 7.27 18.67
CA LYS A 61 10.69 8.25 18.50
C LYS A 61 10.89 9.05 17.23
N GLU A 62 12.12 9.46 16.97
CA GLU A 62 12.50 10.14 15.72
C GLU A 62 12.28 9.25 14.51
N ALA A 63 12.65 7.97 14.60
CA ALA A 63 12.40 6.98 13.55
C ALA A 63 10.91 6.76 13.29
N ALA A 64 10.09 6.65 14.34
CA ALA A 64 8.64 6.56 14.21
C ALA A 64 8.03 7.85 13.62
N ALA A 65 8.57 9.02 13.98
CA ALA A 65 8.15 10.30 13.41
C ALA A 65 8.49 10.38 11.91
N ALA A 66 9.69 9.96 11.51
CA ALA A 66 10.11 9.87 10.11
C ALA A 66 9.19 8.96 9.30
N ALA A 67 8.84 7.78 9.83
CA ALA A 67 7.88 6.88 9.19
C ALA A 67 6.50 7.56 9.01
N ARG A 68 5.99 8.27 10.02
CA ARG A 68 4.71 8.99 9.93
C ARG A 68 4.75 10.14 8.93
N ALA A 69 5.91 10.77 8.73
CA ALA A 69 6.07 11.92 7.84
C ALA A 69 5.81 11.58 6.37
N ILE A 70 6.03 10.33 5.94
CA ILE A 70 5.76 9.94 4.54
C ILE A 70 4.28 9.61 4.28
N LEU A 71 3.43 9.50 5.31
CA LEU A 71 2.02 9.12 5.12
C LEU A 71 1.26 10.02 4.13
N PRO A 72 1.41 11.36 4.13
CA PRO A 72 0.74 12.22 3.16
C PRO A 72 1.22 12.04 1.72
N HIS A 73 2.40 11.43 1.54
CA HIS A 73 3.06 11.23 0.26
C HIS A 73 3.03 9.76 -0.20
N LEU A 74 2.36 8.91 0.59
CA LEU A 74 2.25 7.47 0.33
C LEU A 74 0.95 7.15 -0.39
N HIS A 75 1.08 6.42 -1.48
CA HIS A 75 -0.04 5.98 -2.30
C HIS A 75 -0.02 4.47 -2.47
N LEU A 76 -1.19 3.87 -2.52
CA LEU A 76 -1.38 2.48 -2.92
C LEU A 76 -2.66 2.40 -3.76
N VAL A 77 -2.49 2.09 -5.04
CA VAL A 77 -3.58 1.94 -6.01
C VAL A 77 -3.48 0.56 -6.65
N PHE A 78 -4.62 -0.10 -6.81
CA PHE A 78 -4.64 -1.46 -7.35
C PHE A 78 -5.92 -1.74 -8.13
N VAL A 79 -5.85 -2.75 -9.00
CA VAL A 79 -6.98 -3.29 -9.74
C VAL A 79 -7.19 -4.75 -9.35
N VAL A 80 -8.44 -5.15 -9.21
CA VAL A 80 -8.85 -6.53 -8.96
C VAL A 80 -9.75 -7.03 -10.11
N ASP A 81 -9.72 -8.33 -10.32
CA ASP A 81 -10.61 -8.94 -11.33
C ASP A 81 -12.08 -8.94 -10.88
N THR A 82 -12.30 -9.09 -9.57
CA THR A 82 -13.63 -9.06 -8.95
C THR A 82 -13.56 -8.46 -7.56
N LEU A 83 -14.63 -7.81 -7.12
CA LEU A 83 -14.78 -7.34 -5.73
C LEU A 83 -15.24 -8.42 -4.76
N GLU A 84 -15.51 -9.63 -5.25
CA GLU A 84 -16.10 -10.68 -4.44
C GLU A 84 -15.23 -11.10 -3.26
N TYR A 85 -13.91 -11.20 -3.46
CA TYR A 85 -12.97 -11.53 -2.38
C TYR A 85 -12.94 -10.46 -1.30
N LEU A 86 -12.89 -9.17 -1.68
CA LEU A 86 -12.96 -8.04 -0.75
C LEU A 86 -14.28 -8.02 0.00
N HIS A 87 -15.39 -8.31 -0.68
CA HIS A 87 -16.73 -8.36 -0.08
C HIS A 87 -16.84 -9.50 0.93
N ARG A 88 -16.50 -10.73 0.53
CA ARG A 88 -16.53 -11.90 1.41
C ARG A 88 -15.59 -11.75 2.61
N GLY A 89 -14.44 -11.12 2.41
CA GLY A 89 -13.49 -10.82 3.47
C GLY A 89 -13.86 -9.65 4.36
N GLY A 90 -14.92 -8.90 4.03
CA GLY A 90 -15.36 -7.73 4.79
C GLY A 90 -14.41 -6.52 4.71
N ARG A 91 -13.46 -6.50 3.76
CA ARG A 91 -12.49 -5.42 3.57
C ARG A 91 -12.77 -4.60 2.31
N ILE A 92 -14.00 -4.67 1.80
CA ILE A 92 -14.40 -3.97 0.58
C ILE A 92 -14.47 -2.43 0.74
N GLY A 93 -14.62 -1.91 1.98
CA GLY A 93 -14.68 -0.48 2.25
C GLY A 93 -15.73 0.26 1.41
N GLY A 94 -15.42 1.47 0.95
CA GLY A 94 -16.31 2.25 0.10
C GLY A 94 -16.53 1.67 -1.30
N ALA A 95 -15.71 0.69 -1.74
CA ALA A 95 -15.93 -0.03 -2.98
C ALA A 95 -17.22 -0.89 -2.97
N GLN A 96 -17.86 -1.08 -1.81
CA GLN A 96 -19.17 -1.72 -1.67
C GLN A 96 -20.22 -1.11 -2.61
N ARG A 97 -20.17 0.19 -2.86
CA ARG A 97 -21.08 0.89 -3.80
C ARG A 97 -20.96 0.45 -5.26
N LEU A 98 -19.85 -0.21 -5.62
CA LEU A 98 -19.62 -0.74 -6.97
C LEU A 98 -19.98 -2.23 -7.10
N PHE A 99 -20.26 -2.93 -6.00
CA PHE A 99 -20.38 -4.39 -5.98
C PHE A 99 -21.45 -4.93 -6.94
N GLY A 100 -22.59 -4.25 -7.07
CA GLY A 100 -23.67 -4.67 -7.98
C GLY A 100 -23.42 -4.36 -9.47
N SER A 101 -22.41 -3.58 -9.83
CA SER A 101 -22.15 -3.11 -11.21
C SER A 101 -20.96 -3.80 -11.89
N MET A 102 -20.35 -4.82 -11.26
CA MET A 102 -19.10 -5.46 -11.66
C MET A 102 -19.10 -6.25 -12.99
N LEU A 103 -20.28 -6.61 -13.51
CA LEU A 103 -20.36 -7.45 -14.74
C LEU A 103 -19.71 -6.83 -15.98
N SER A 104 -19.39 -5.54 -15.96
CA SER A 104 -18.86 -4.81 -17.11
C SER A 104 -17.74 -3.83 -16.82
N ILE A 105 -17.21 -3.79 -15.59
CA ILE A 105 -16.16 -2.84 -15.19
C ILE A 105 -15.01 -3.51 -14.45
N LYS A 106 -13.82 -2.92 -14.56
CA LYS A 106 -12.63 -3.20 -13.72
C LYS A 106 -12.39 -1.96 -12.85
N PRO A 107 -12.63 -2.04 -11.55
CA PRO A 107 -12.43 -0.91 -10.66
C PRO A 107 -10.94 -0.70 -10.38
N LEU A 108 -10.52 0.55 -10.38
CA LEU A 108 -9.31 0.95 -9.69
C LEU A 108 -9.69 1.31 -8.26
N LEU A 109 -8.95 0.78 -7.34
CA LEU A 109 -9.12 0.95 -5.91
C LEU A 109 -7.88 1.60 -5.33
N GLN A 110 -8.06 2.38 -4.27
CA GLN A 110 -6.95 2.99 -3.53
C GLN A 110 -7.10 2.75 -2.03
N LEU A 111 -6.03 2.95 -1.29
CA LEU A 111 -6.13 3.18 0.14
C LEU A 111 -6.22 4.68 0.40
N GLU A 112 -7.30 5.09 1.00
CA GLU A 112 -7.57 6.47 1.42
C GLU A 112 -7.96 6.44 2.90
N ASP A 113 -7.26 7.18 3.72
CA ASP A 113 -7.43 7.16 5.18
C ASP A 113 -7.41 5.74 5.81
N GLY A 114 -6.63 4.84 5.23
CA GLY A 114 -6.50 3.46 5.70
C GLY A 114 -7.58 2.50 5.21
N ARG A 115 -8.53 2.96 4.40
CA ARG A 115 -9.67 2.19 3.87
C ARG A 115 -9.53 1.96 2.38
N ILE A 116 -10.16 0.89 1.90
CA ILE A 116 -10.28 0.66 0.46
C ILE A 116 -11.42 1.52 -0.08
N GLU A 117 -11.06 2.44 -0.98
CA GLU A 117 -11.99 3.33 -1.67
C GLU A 117 -11.89 3.16 -3.19
N PRO A 118 -13.01 3.30 -3.93
CA PRO A 118 -12.94 3.31 -5.39
C PRO A 118 -12.38 4.64 -5.88
N LEU A 119 -11.36 4.56 -6.72
CA LEU A 119 -10.71 5.72 -7.33
C LEU A 119 -11.25 5.99 -8.73
N ASP A 120 -11.33 4.94 -9.57
CA ASP A 120 -11.81 5.05 -10.95
C ASP A 120 -12.43 3.71 -11.40
N LYS A 121 -13.02 3.69 -12.58
CA LYS A 121 -13.62 2.50 -13.19
C LYS A 121 -13.41 2.48 -14.71
N VAL A 122 -12.93 1.37 -15.21
CA VAL A 122 -12.72 1.15 -16.65
C VAL A 122 -13.32 -0.19 -17.06
N ARG A 123 -13.36 -0.46 -18.37
CA ARG A 123 -14.01 -1.67 -18.89
C ARG A 123 -13.07 -2.88 -19.04
N THR A 124 -11.77 -2.65 -19.15
CA THR A 124 -10.79 -3.72 -19.39
C THR A 124 -9.59 -3.60 -18.45
N LYS A 125 -8.93 -4.73 -18.15
CA LYS A 125 -7.72 -4.76 -17.32
C LYS A 125 -6.60 -3.90 -17.92
N SER A 126 -6.42 -3.95 -19.27
CA SER A 126 -5.43 -3.11 -19.96
C SER A 126 -5.64 -1.62 -19.71
N LYS A 127 -6.90 -1.15 -19.81
CA LYS A 127 -7.23 0.26 -19.49
C LYS A 127 -7.05 0.57 -18.02
N ALA A 128 -7.26 -0.39 -17.12
CA ALA A 128 -7.02 -0.20 -15.69
C ALA A 128 -5.52 -0.03 -15.41
N VAL A 129 -4.68 -0.85 -16.02
CA VAL A 129 -3.21 -0.73 -15.92
C VAL A 129 -2.73 0.62 -16.49
N GLN A 130 -3.23 1.02 -17.65
CA GLN A 130 -2.91 2.34 -18.22
C GLN A 130 -3.29 3.47 -17.25
N ARG A 131 -4.52 3.42 -16.70
CA ARG A 131 -4.99 4.46 -15.76
C ARG A 131 -4.20 4.49 -14.48
N LEU A 132 -3.78 3.32 -13.98
CA LEU A 132 -2.91 3.20 -12.82
C LEU A 132 -1.56 3.93 -13.04
N LEU A 133 -0.95 3.76 -14.22
CA LEU A 133 0.28 4.45 -14.61
C LEU A 133 0.08 5.97 -14.71
N GLU A 134 -1.03 6.42 -15.32
CA GLU A 134 -1.37 7.84 -15.42
C GLU A 134 -1.48 8.48 -14.02
N ILE A 135 -2.22 7.84 -13.11
CA ILE A 135 -2.39 8.32 -11.74
C ILE A 135 -1.04 8.42 -11.02
N ALA A 136 -0.20 7.39 -11.13
CA ALA A 136 1.13 7.43 -10.55
C ALA A 136 1.99 8.57 -11.15
N ALA A 137 1.97 8.74 -12.49
CA ALA A 137 2.72 9.78 -13.17
C ALA A 137 2.25 11.20 -12.77
N GLU A 138 0.93 11.40 -12.64
CA GLU A 138 0.36 12.67 -12.18
C GLU A 138 0.82 13.00 -10.75
N SER A 139 0.87 12.00 -9.87
CA SER A 139 1.18 12.19 -8.44
C SER A 139 2.66 12.44 -8.14
N VAL A 140 3.59 12.00 -9.02
CA VAL A 140 5.02 12.19 -8.81
C VAL A 140 5.59 13.44 -9.50
N GLN A 141 4.73 14.23 -10.16
CA GLN A 141 5.17 15.45 -10.85
C GLN A 141 5.78 16.45 -9.85
N GLY A 142 7.01 16.85 -10.12
CA GLY A 142 7.73 17.84 -9.30
C GLY A 142 8.36 17.26 -8.02
N ALA A 143 8.22 15.97 -7.76
CA ALA A 143 8.88 15.33 -6.65
C ALA A 143 10.40 15.22 -6.89
N SER A 144 11.18 15.37 -5.81
CA SER A 144 12.65 15.26 -5.84
C SER A 144 13.11 13.82 -6.03
N ALA A 145 12.36 12.87 -5.45
CA ALA A 145 12.58 11.43 -5.55
C ALA A 145 11.26 10.68 -5.43
N CYS A 146 11.14 9.54 -6.12
CA CYS A 146 10.03 8.62 -5.93
C CYS A 146 10.51 7.17 -5.85
N HIS A 147 9.82 6.39 -5.03
CA HIS A 147 10.09 4.97 -4.81
C HIS A 147 8.83 4.19 -5.14
N VAL A 148 8.93 3.22 -6.03
CA VAL A 148 7.78 2.50 -6.56
C VAL A 148 7.93 1.00 -6.34
N THR A 149 6.85 0.34 -5.95
CA THR A 149 6.76 -1.12 -5.93
C THR A 149 5.55 -1.57 -6.72
N VAL A 150 5.76 -2.46 -7.67
CA VAL A 150 4.71 -3.19 -8.36
C VAL A 150 4.25 -4.34 -7.47
N LEU A 151 2.95 -4.42 -7.22
CA LEU A 151 2.31 -5.43 -6.41
C LEU A 151 1.52 -6.39 -7.29
N ASN A 152 1.62 -7.69 -7.03
CA ASN A 152 0.84 -8.68 -7.76
C ASN A 152 0.35 -9.83 -6.88
N ALA A 153 -0.75 -10.46 -7.28
CA ALA A 153 -1.27 -11.69 -6.73
C ALA A 153 -1.32 -12.77 -7.82
N ALA A 154 -0.36 -13.68 -7.84
CA ALA A 154 -0.23 -14.73 -8.86
C ALA A 154 -0.30 -14.18 -10.31
N ALA A 155 0.34 -13.04 -10.57
CA ALA A 155 0.33 -12.33 -11.86
C ALA A 155 1.74 -11.82 -12.23
N ALA A 156 2.76 -12.66 -12.08
CA ALA A 156 4.17 -12.29 -12.22
C ALA A 156 4.50 -11.69 -13.59
N ALA A 157 4.07 -12.31 -14.69
CA ALA A 157 4.34 -11.80 -16.03
C ALA A 157 3.72 -10.42 -16.29
N GLU A 158 2.51 -10.19 -15.78
CA GLU A 158 1.85 -8.88 -15.88
C GLU A 158 2.54 -7.84 -14.99
N ALA A 159 3.06 -8.25 -13.83
CA ALA A 159 3.83 -7.38 -12.94
C ALA A 159 5.17 -6.97 -13.57
N GLU A 160 5.87 -7.87 -14.22
CA GLU A 160 7.10 -7.56 -14.98
C GLU A 160 6.82 -6.56 -16.11
N SER A 161 5.74 -6.78 -16.87
CA SER A 161 5.33 -5.86 -17.92
C SER A 161 4.96 -4.47 -17.37
N LEU A 162 4.27 -4.43 -16.23
CA LEU A 162 3.94 -3.16 -15.56
C LEU A 162 5.20 -2.47 -15.03
N ALA A 163 6.15 -3.21 -14.45
CA ALA A 163 7.40 -2.65 -13.95
C ALA A 163 8.24 -2.00 -15.07
N ALA A 164 8.32 -2.63 -16.24
CA ALA A 164 8.99 -2.04 -17.39
C ALA A 164 8.35 -0.70 -17.78
N GLN A 165 7.02 -0.61 -17.82
CA GLN A 165 6.30 0.63 -18.13
C GLN A 165 6.50 1.70 -17.05
N VAL A 166 6.52 1.31 -15.76
CA VAL A 166 6.85 2.20 -14.64
C VAL A 166 8.25 2.76 -14.78
N GLN A 167 9.23 1.90 -15.10
CA GLN A 167 10.63 2.32 -15.29
C GLN A 167 10.76 3.35 -16.41
N ASP A 168 10.09 3.11 -17.54
CA ASP A 168 10.18 4.00 -18.70
C ASP A 168 9.49 5.35 -18.44
N LEU A 169 8.34 5.32 -17.78
CA LEU A 169 7.48 6.51 -17.60
C LEU A 169 7.91 7.36 -16.39
N LEU A 170 8.11 6.73 -15.23
CA LEU A 170 8.34 7.44 -13.96
C LEU A 170 9.82 7.60 -13.63
N LYS A 171 10.69 6.70 -14.12
CA LYS A 171 12.14 6.65 -13.83
C LYS A 171 12.40 6.76 -12.31
N PRO A 172 11.82 5.89 -11.49
CA PRO A 172 11.86 6.02 -10.04
C PRO A 172 13.27 5.79 -9.51
N ASN A 173 13.57 6.35 -8.33
CA ASN A 173 14.84 6.13 -7.62
C ASN A 173 15.01 4.68 -7.17
N SER A 174 13.90 4.00 -6.86
CA SER A 174 13.90 2.55 -6.67
C SER A 174 12.62 1.93 -7.24
N LEU A 175 12.77 0.75 -7.85
CA LEU A 175 11.67 -0.04 -8.39
C LEU A 175 11.81 -1.49 -7.94
N ASN A 176 10.75 -2.01 -7.33
CA ASN A 176 10.67 -3.40 -6.90
C ASN A 176 9.42 -4.06 -7.45
N ILE A 177 9.45 -5.39 -7.56
CA ILE A 177 8.27 -6.22 -7.83
C ILE A 177 8.08 -7.13 -6.63
N VAL A 178 6.88 -7.14 -6.06
CA VAL A 178 6.56 -7.93 -4.88
C VAL A 178 5.26 -8.71 -5.11
N GLU A 179 5.29 -10.01 -4.84
CA GLU A 179 4.09 -10.79 -4.71
C GLU A 179 3.48 -10.51 -3.32
N ILE A 180 2.19 -10.15 -3.30
CA ILE A 180 1.50 -9.86 -2.03
C ILE A 180 1.38 -11.10 -1.17
N SER A 181 1.35 -10.93 0.14
CA SER A 181 1.23 -12.06 1.07
C SER A 181 -0.10 -12.82 0.87
N PRO A 182 -0.15 -14.13 1.18
CA PRO A 182 -1.39 -14.91 1.10
C PRO A 182 -2.56 -14.29 1.88
N VAL A 183 -2.28 -13.60 2.99
CA VAL A 183 -3.32 -12.91 3.77
C VAL A 183 -3.98 -11.81 2.95
N ILE A 184 -3.21 -10.99 2.23
CA ILE A 184 -3.76 -9.95 1.35
C ILE A 184 -4.44 -10.62 0.14
N GLY A 185 -3.82 -11.66 -0.42
CA GLY A 185 -4.34 -12.42 -1.57
C GLY A 185 -5.73 -13.02 -1.30
N THR A 186 -6.04 -13.46 -0.07
CA THR A 186 -7.38 -13.95 0.28
C THR A 186 -8.46 -12.88 0.15
N HIS A 187 -8.10 -11.61 0.28
CA HIS A 187 -9.02 -10.48 0.16
C HIS A 187 -9.05 -9.86 -1.24
N THR A 188 -7.94 -9.85 -1.97
CA THR A 188 -7.90 -9.27 -3.32
C THR A 188 -8.25 -10.27 -4.41
N GLY A 189 -8.06 -11.55 -4.14
CA GLY A 189 -8.14 -12.61 -5.14
C GLY A 189 -6.92 -12.66 -6.06
N PRO A 190 -6.86 -13.67 -6.93
CA PRO A 190 -5.80 -13.79 -7.92
C PRO A 190 -5.88 -12.71 -8.99
N ALA A 191 -4.78 -12.53 -9.73
CA ALA A 191 -4.63 -11.57 -10.82
C ALA A 191 -4.79 -10.08 -10.40
N ALA A 192 -4.76 -9.78 -9.10
CA ALA A 192 -4.68 -8.40 -8.64
C ALA A 192 -3.31 -7.81 -9.02
N LEU A 193 -3.31 -6.57 -9.49
CA LEU A 193 -2.12 -5.79 -9.79
C LEU A 193 -2.24 -4.41 -9.15
N GLY A 194 -1.12 -3.86 -8.69
CA GLY A 194 -1.12 -2.54 -8.07
C GLY A 194 0.24 -1.88 -8.07
N LEU A 195 0.25 -0.62 -7.69
CA LEU A 195 1.43 0.15 -7.38
C LEU A 195 1.31 0.68 -5.95
N ALA A 196 2.39 0.52 -5.19
CA ALA A 196 2.62 1.29 -3.99
C ALA A 196 3.79 2.23 -4.28
N TRP A 197 3.65 3.50 -3.94
CA TRP A 197 4.74 4.47 -4.12
C TRP A 197 4.67 5.56 -3.07
N TYR A 198 5.80 6.16 -2.81
CA TYR A 198 5.88 7.41 -2.08
C TYR A 198 6.90 8.35 -2.73
N THR A 199 6.70 9.64 -2.50
CA THR A 199 7.65 10.69 -2.86
C THR A 199 8.31 11.22 -1.60
N GLU A 200 9.59 11.55 -1.70
CA GLU A 200 10.27 12.23 -0.60
C GLU A 200 9.71 13.65 -0.44
N PRO A 201 9.43 14.07 0.81
CA PRO A 201 8.89 15.41 1.10
C PRO A 201 9.84 16.54 0.74
#